data_e32ed3a3aa4c2d9091e6bcee5795edac
#
_entry.id   e32ed3a3aa4c2d9091e6bcee5795edac
#
_cell.length_a   1.000
_cell.length_b   1.000
_cell.length_c   1.000
_cell.angle_alpha   90.00
_cell.angle_beta   90.00
_cell.angle_gamma   90.00
#
_symmetry.space_group_name_H-M   'P 1'
#
loop_
_entity.id
_entity.type
_entity.pdbx_description
1 polymer ?
#
loop_
_entity_poly.entity_id
_entity_poly.type
_entity_poly.pdbx_seq_one_letter_code
_entity_poly.pdbx_strand_id
1 'polypeptide(L)'
;TRGLAYSAGARYVTPYRMGGNEYLQAEIISQNDKMMDCVRAFNSIIDEMPQSDKAFELAKQASMKRIATERTTKFAIINAYKRAQRLGLDFDVMERVYKELPKITLKEMVEFEKQTMAKKPLRYMILGDEKNLDMKGLEKIGKIKRVTTQEIFGF
;
A
#
# COMPACT_ATOMS: atom_id res chain seq x y z
N THR A 1 11.29 9.86 -12.84
CA THR A 1 9.81 9.98 -12.90
C THR A 1 9.35 9.72 -14.32
N ARG A 2 8.50 8.70 -14.54
CA ARG A 2 8.02 8.33 -15.89
C ARG A 2 6.89 9.24 -16.41
N GLY A 3 6.45 10.24 -15.64
CA GLY A 3 5.36 11.16 -16.03
C GLY A 3 4.01 10.50 -16.32
N LEU A 4 3.75 9.32 -15.74
CA LEU A 4 2.56 8.52 -16.03
C LEU A 4 1.35 8.89 -15.17
N ALA A 5 1.57 9.47 -14.01
CA ALA A 5 0.53 9.71 -13.02
C ALA A 5 0.60 11.13 -12.45
N TYR A 6 -0.56 11.71 -12.14
CA TYR A 6 -0.68 12.94 -11.36
C TYR A 6 -0.35 12.70 -9.89
N SER A 7 -0.78 11.56 -9.37
CA SER A 7 -0.56 11.14 -7.99
C SER A 7 -0.42 9.64 -7.93
N ALA A 8 0.46 9.17 -7.06
CA ALA A 8 0.60 7.75 -6.75
C ALA A 8 0.93 7.59 -5.28
N GLY A 9 0.33 6.61 -4.65
CA GLY A 9 0.57 6.28 -3.24
C GLY A 9 0.39 4.80 -2.99
N ALA A 10 1.01 4.32 -1.92
CA ALA A 10 0.80 2.96 -1.44
C ALA A 10 0.78 2.94 0.08
N ARG A 11 -0.02 2.05 0.63
CA ARG A 11 -0.10 1.82 2.08
C ARG A 11 -0.34 0.35 2.38
N TYR A 12 0.22 -0.10 3.48
CA TYR A 12 -0.10 -1.40 4.06
C TYR A 12 -1.27 -1.23 5.04
N VAL A 13 -2.33 -1.97 4.80
CA VAL A 13 -3.55 -1.91 5.61
C VAL A 13 -3.53 -3.08 6.58
N THR A 14 -3.43 -2.75 7.87
CA THR A 14 -3.53 -3.72 8.95
C THR A 14 -4.98 -3.91 9.37
N PRO A 15 -5.38 -5.10 9.82
CA PRO A 15 -6.74 -5.36 10.24
C PRO A 15 -7.12 -4.53 11.47
N TYR A 16 -8.40 -4.29 11.62
CA TYR A 16 -8.94 -3.64 12.80
C TYR A 16 -8.99 -4.57 14.03
N ARG A 17 -9.06 -5.89 13.80
CA ARG A 17 -9.16 -6.93 14.82
C ARG A 17 -8.23 -8.08 14.49
N MET A 18 -7.85 -8.85 15.51
CA MET A 18 -7.10 -10.10 15.35
C MET A 18 -7.83 -11.05 14.38
N GLY A 19 -7.08 -11.71 13.50
CA GLY A 19 -7.62 -12.62 12.48
C GLY A 19 -8.22 -11.94 11.25
N GLY A 20 -8.20 -10.61 11.15
CA GLY A 20 -8.57 -9.90 9.94
C GLY A 20 -7.48 -9.98 8.86
N ASN A 21 -7.86 -9.73 7.61
CA ASN A 21 -6.91 -9.75 6.49
C ASN A 21 -6.06 -8.48 6.45
N GLU A 22 -4.79 -8.68 6.17
CA GLU A 22 -3.85 -7.62 5.82
C GLU A 22 -3.73 -7.53 4.30
N TYR A 23 -3.54 -6.32 3.77
CA TYR A 23 -3.34 -6.14 2.33
C TYR A 23 -2.56 -4.87 2.01
N LEU A 24 -1.83 -4.92 0.90
CA LEU A 24 -1.25 -3.74 0.29
C LEU A 24 -2.33 -3.05 -0.56
N GLN A 25 -2.53 -1.76 -0.33
CA GLN A 25 -3.35 -0.90 -1.18
C GLN A 25 -2.47 0.13 -1.85
N ALA A 26 -2.59 0.23 -3.17
CA ALA A 26 -1.97 1.31 -3.92
C ALA A 26 -3.02 2.04 -4.74
N GLU A 27 -2.81 3.32 -4.93
CA GLU A 27 -3.68 4.21 -5.68
C GLU A 27 -2.85 5.00 -6.69
N ILE A 28 -3.36 5.10 -7.90
CA ILE A 28 -2.74 5.85 -8.98
C ILE A 28 -3.83 6.68 -9.66
N ILE A 29 -3.59 7.98 -9.76
CA ILE A 29 -4.44 8.91 -10.51
C ILE A 29 -3.69 9.30 -11.78
N SER A 30 -4.26 8.95 -12.94
CA SER A 30 -3.63 9.17 -14.23
C SER A 30 -4.64 9.60 -15.30
N GLN A 31 -4.15 9.97 -16.46
CA GLN A 31 -4.98 10.12 -17.65
C GLN A 31 -5.47 8.74 -18.13
N ASN A 32 -6.65 8.71 -18.77
CA ASN A 32 -7.27 7.46 -19.20
C ASN A 32 -6.40 6.67 -20.19
N ASP A 33 -5.73 7.36 -21.11
CA ASP A 33 -4.81 6.77 -22.09
C ASP A 33 -3.52 6.21 -21.47
N LYS A 34 -3.19 6.59 -20.23
CA LYS A 34 -2.02 6.11 -19.48
C LYS A 34 -2.34 5.00 -18.48
N MET A 35 -3.62 4.67 -18.31
CA MET A 35 -4.05 3.67 -17.32
C MET A 35 -3.30 2.34 -17.44
N MET A 36 -3.20 1.78 -18.64
CA MET A 36 -2.53 0.48 -18.83
C MET A 36 -1.02 0.56 -18.62
N ASP A 37 -0.40 1.71 -18.91
CA ASP A 37 1.02 1.95 -18.60
C ASP A 37 1.23 2.00 -17.09
N CYS A 38 0.31 2.64 -16.36
CA CYS A 38 0.31 2.67 -14.89
C CYS A 38 0.17 1.27 -14.30
N VAL A 39 -0.77 0.47 -14.80
CA VAL A 39 -0.98 -0.92 -14.35
C VAL A 39 0.28 -1.76 -14.57
N ARG A 40 0.88 -1.69 -15.77
CA ARG A 40 2.13 -2.40 -16.07
C ARG A 40 3.29 -1.96 -15.19
N ALA A 41 3.46 -0.66 -15.03
CA ALA A 41 4.54 -0.12 -14.18
C ALA A 41 4.37 -0.55 -12.72
N PHE A 42 3.14 -0.55 -12.23
CA PHE A 42 2.84 -0.93 -10.86
C PHE A 42 3.09 -2.43 -10.62
N ASN A 43 2.60 -3.29 -11.52
CA ASN A 43 2.83 -4.73 -11.44
C ASN A 43 4.34 -5.05 -11.47
N SER A 44 5.09 -4.38 -12.36
CA SER A 44 6.55 -4.54 -12.43
C SER A 44 7.24 -4.17 -11.10
N ILE A 45 6.77 -3.13 -10.41
CA ILE A 45 7.36 -2.70 -9.12
C ILE A 45 7.01 -3.70 -8.01
N ILE A 46 5.77 -4.26 -8.02
CA ILE A 46 5.36 -5.25 -7.01
C ILE A 46 6.01 -6.60 -7.25
N ASP A 47 6.16 -7.01 -8.51
CA ASP A 47 6.75 -8.30 -8.84
C ASP A 47 8.28 -8.32 -8.70
N GLU A 48 8.91 -7.15 -8.85
CA GLU A 48 10.35 -6.99 -8.72
C GLU A 48 10.67 -5.59 -8.16
N MET A 49 10.79 -5.51 -6.85
CA MET A 49 11.05 -4.25 -6.15
C MET A 49 12.38 -3.63 -6.59
N PRO A 50 12.39 -2.37 -7.07
CA PRO A 50 13.65 -1.68 -7.39
C PRO A 50 14.55 -1.56 -6.15
N GLN A 51 15.77 -2.05 -6.24
CA GLN A 51 16.73 -2.03 -5.15
C GLN A 51 17.62 -0.80 -5.24
N SER A 52 17.68 -0.03 -4.17
CA SER A 52 18.54 1.14 -4.04
C SER A 52 18.88 1.38 -2.58
N ASP A 53 20.12 1.14 -2.18
CA ASP A 53 20.60 1.38 -0.82
C ASP A 53 20.36 2.81 -0.38
N LYS A 54 20.61 3.78 -1.27
CA LYS A 54 20.39 5.20 -0.99
C LYS A 54 18.91 5.51 -0.72
N ALA A 55 18.00 4.99 -1.52
CA ALA A 55 16.57 5.19 -1.35
C ALA A 55 16.06 4.51 -0.07
N PHE A 56 16.55 3.31 0.22
CA PHE A 56 16.24 2.57 1.43
C PHE A 56 16.69 3.32 2.69
N GLU A 57 17.93 3.79 2.76
CA GLU A 57 18.43 4.53 3.91
C GLU A 57 17.70 5.87 4.11
N LEU A 58 17.39 6.59 3.03
CA LEU A 58 16.58 7.80 3.10
C LEU A 58 15.17 7.53 3.63
N ALA A 59 14.52 6.46 3.18
CA ALA A 59 13.18 6.07 3.64
C ALA A 59 13.21 5.68 5.13
N LYS A 60 14.23 4.94 5.55
CA LYS A 60 14.45 4.55 6.95
C LYS A 60 14.63 5.77 7.84
N GLN A 61 15.51 6.70 7.48
CA GLN A 61 15.73 7.94 8.20
C GLN A 61 14.46 8.81 8.27
N ALA A 62 13.74 8.95 7.17
CA ALA A 62 12.49 9.70 7.12
C ALA A 62 11.43 9.09 8.06
N SER A 63 11.31 7.76 8.10
CA SER A 63 10.39 7.04 8.97
C SER A 63 10.77 7.22 10.45
N MET A 64 12.05 7.12 10.79
CA MET A 64 12.56 7.37 12.14
C MET A 64 12.26 8.80 12.60
N LYS A 65 12.56 9.78 11.74
CA LYS A 65 12.28 11.19 12.02
C LYS A 65 10.78 11.43 12.23
N ARG A 66 9.93 10.86 11.39
CA ARG A 66 8.48 10.98 11.53
C ARG A 66 8.00 10.47 12.88
N ILE A 67 8.42 9.26 13.29
CA ILE A 67 8.03 8.68 14.59
C ILE A 67 8.54 9.57 15.74
N ALA A 68 9.78 10.03 15.69
CA ALA A 68 10.38 10.85 16.74
C ALA A 68 9.74 12.25 16.87
N THR A 69 9.15 12.78 15.81
CA THR A 69 8.56 14.13 15.79
C THR A 69 7.03 14.13 15.84
N GLU A 70 6.40 12.96 15.79
CA GLU A 70 4.95 12.85 15.85
C GLU A 70 4.43 13.31 17.22
N ARG A 71 3.54 14.30 17.21
CA ARG A 71 2.89 14.78 18.43
C ARG A 71 1.80 13.82 18.86
N THR A 72 1.99 13.21 20.01
CA THR A 72 1.00 12.30 20.59
C THR A 72 0.00 13.09 21.44
N THR A 73 -1.24 13.14 21.00
CA THR A 73 -2.35 13.73 21.77
C THR A 73 -2.95 12.71 22.75
N LYS A 74 -3.68 13.19 23.78
CA LYS A 74 -4.36 12.31 24.74
C LYS A 74 -5.25 11.27 24.05
N PHE A 75 -6.02 11.67 23.04
CA PHE A 75 -6.87 10.75 22.27
C PHE A 75 -6.06 9.75 21.42
N ALA A 76 -4.92 10.17 20.87
CA ALA A 76 -4.05 9.28 20.11
C ALA A 76 -3.49 8.15 20.99
N ILE A 77 -3.10 8.45 22.24
CA ILE A 77 -2.63 7.44 23.20
C ILE A 77 -3.73 6.41 23.47
N ILE A 78 -4.94 6.86 23.80
CA ILE A 78 -6.07 5.96 24.08
C ILE A 78 -6.40 5.10 22.85
N ASN A 79 -6.40 5.69 21.67
CA ASN A 79 -6.69 4.96 20.43
C ASN A 79 -5.60 3.94 20.10
N ALA A 80 -4.32 4.29 20.28
CA ALA A 80 -3.19 3.36 20.10
C ALA A 80 -3.30 2.17 21.06
N TYR A 81 -3.57 2.42 22.33
CA TYR A 81 -3.78 1.38 23.33
C TYR A 81 -4.95 0.45 22.98
N LYS A 82 -6.12 1.02 22.67
CA LYS A 82 -7.29 0.24 22.25
C LYS A 82 -7.05 -0.57 20.98
N ARG A 83 -6.24 -0.04 20.05
CA ARG A 83 -5.85 -0.76 18.84
C ARG A 83 -4.94 -1.94 19.17
N ALA A 84 -3.92 -1.73 20.01
CA ALA A 84 -3.04 -2.79 20.46
C ALA A 84 -3.84 -3.93 21.13
N GLN A 85 -4.74 -3.61 22.05
CA GLN A 85 -5.60 -4.61 22.70
C GLN A 85 -6.43 -5.41 21.70
N ARG A 86 -7.06 -4.75 20.69
CA ARG A 86 -7.86 -5.44 19.65
C ARG A 86 -7.04 -6.38 18.78
N LEU A 87 -5.75 -6.11 18.64
CA LEU A 87 -4.79 -6.93 17.91
C LEU A 87 -4.10 -7.97 18.82
N GLY A 88 -4.47 -8.05 20.10
CA GLY A 88 -3.85 -8.96 21.05
C GLY A 88 -2.41 -8.60 21.40
N LEU A 89 -2.04 -7.33 21.24
CA LEU A 89 -0.70 -6.84 21.53
C LEU A 89 -0.65 -6.22 22.94
N ASP A 90 0.43 -6.47 23.66
CA ASP A 90 0.73 -5.94 25.00
C ASP A 90 1.82 -4.86 25.00
N PHE A 91 2.19 -4.36 23.83
CA PHE A 91 3.25 -3.36 23.63
C PHE A 91 2.82 -2.22 22.70
N ASP A 92 3.54 -1.11 22.78
CA ASP A 92 3.42 0.00 21.82
C ASP A 92 4.08 -0.36 20.50
N VAL A 93 3.28 -0.44 19.45
CA VAL A 93 3.75 -0.77 18.09
C VAL A 93 4.76 0.26 17.59
N MET A 94 4.55 1.55 17.86
CA MET A 94 5.46 2.60 17.38
C MET A 94 6.80 2.57 18.11
N GLU A 95 6.80 2.28 19.41
CA GLU A 95 8.03 2.06 20.17
C GLU A 95 8.83 0.88 19.60
N ARG A 96 8.15 -0.24 19.32
CA ARG A 96 8.80 -1.40 18.73
C ARG A 96 9.35 -1.10 17.33
N VAL A 97 8.57 -0.44 16.48
CA VAL A 97 9.03 -0.01 15.13
C VAL A 97 10.25 0.89 15.25
N TYR A 98 10.24 1.85 16.17
CA TYR A 98 11.37 2.77 16.38
C TYR A 98 12.66 2.04 16.80
N LYS A 99 12.54 1.01 17.63
CA LYS A 99 13.69 0.20 18.10
C LYS A 99 14.22 -0.76 17.04
N GLU A 100 13.34 -1.33 16.20
CA GLU A 100 13.72 -2.37 15.22
C GLU A 100 14.08 -1.80 13.86
N LEU A 101 13.45 -0.71 13.42
CA LEU A 101 13.66 -0.12 12.09
C LEU A 101 15.14 0.19 11.77
N PRO A 102 15.99 0.69 12.69
CA PRO A 102 17.41 0.89 12.42
C PRO A 102 18.18 -0.38 12.05
N LYS A 103 17.73 -1.54 12.52
CA LYS A 103 18.39 -2.83 12.34
C LYS A 103 18.01 -3.50 11.02
N ILE A 104 16.88 -3.11 10.41
CA ILE A 104 16.39 -3.69 9.16
C ILE A 104 17.34 -3.35 8.01
N THR A 105 17.67 -4.34 7.22
CA THR A 105 18.50 -4.23 6.03
C THR A 105 17.67 -4.23 4.74
N LEU A 106 18.23 -3.70 3.65
CA LEU A 106 17.60 -3.77 2.33
C LEU A 106 17.34 -5.23 1.92
N LYS A 107 18.23 -6.15 2.25
CA LYS A 107 18.09 -7.58 1.95
C LYS A 107 16.86 -8.18 2.61
N GLU A 108 16.65 -7.89 3.90
CA GLU A 108 15.46 -8.35 4.65
C GLU A 108 14.17 -7.76 4.09
N MET A 109 14.21 -6.49 3.67
CA MET A 109 13.04 -5.85 3.05
C MET A 109 12.70 -6.48 1.70
N VAL A 110 13.69 -6.79 0.86
CA VAL A 110 13.51 -7.49 -0.42
C VAL A 110 12.97 -8.91 -0.21
N GLU A 111 13.48 -9.61 0.79
CA GLU A 111 13.00 -10.96 1.12
C GLU A 111 11.55 -10.94 1.60
N PHE A 112 11.20 -9.99 2.46
CA PHE A 112 9.82 -9.78 2.92
C PHE A 112 8.88 -9.50 1.75
N GLU A 113 9.27 -8.62 0.82
CA GLU A 113 8.49 -8.31 -0.37
C GLU A 113 8.25 -9.56 -1.22
N LYS A 114 9.28 -10.33 -1.51
CA LYS A 114 9.17 -11.58 -2.29
C LYS A 114 8.22 -12.60 -1.65
N GLN A 115 8.26 -12.73 -0.34
CA GLN A 115 7.42 -13.70 0.37
C GLN A 115 5.97 -13.25 0.49
N THR A 116 5.74 -11.94 0.64
CA THR A 116 4.42 -11.41 1.02
C THR A 116 3.67 -10.71 -0.10
N MET A 117 4.37 -10.09 -1.06
CA MET A 117 3.75 -9.23 -2.08
C MET A 117 3.97 -9.69 -3.51
N ALA A 118 5.19 -10.09 -3.86
CA ALA A 118 5.52 -10.48 -5.23
C ALA A 118 4.65 -11.65 -5.73
N LYS A 119 4.17 -11.53 -6.97
CA LYS A 119 3.39 -12.57 -7.67
C LYS A 119 2.12 -13.03 -6.92
N LYS A 120 1.60 -12.22 -6.01
CA LYS A 120 0.33 -12.50 -5.35
C LYS A 120 -0.84 -12.04 -6.22
N PRO A 121 -2.03 -12.65 -6.08
CA PRO A 121 -3.21 -12.20 -6.79
C PRO A 121 -3.54 -10.73 -6.46
N LEU A 122 -3.75 -9.93 -7.49
CA LEU A 122 -4.12 -8.53 -7.37
C LEU A 122 -5.59 -8.33 -7.71
N ARG A 123 -6.22 -7.39 -7.03
CA ARG A 123 -7.56 -6.90 -7.38
C ARG A 123 -7.44 -5.44 -7.80
N TYR A 124 -7.84 -5.17 -9.03
CA TYR A 124 -7.87 -3.82 -9.57
C TYR A 124 -9.25 -3.22 -9.36
N MET A 125 -9.29 -1.99 -8.85
CA MET A 125 -10.49 -1.17 -8.78
C MET A 125 -10.24 0.05 -9.67
N ILE A 126 -11.04 0.21 -10.71
CA ILE A 126 -10.84 1.25 -11.71
C ILE A 126 -12.08 2.13 -11.74
N LEU A 127 -11.86 3.44 -11.60
CA LEU A 127 -12.88 4.46 -11.74
C LEU A 127 -12.52 5.34 -12.94
N GLY A 128 -13.41 5.41 -13.90
CA GLY A 128 -13.21 6.22 -15.11
C GLY A 128 -14.37 6.03 -16.10
N ASP A 129 -14.34 6.84 -17.16
CA ASP A 129 -15.28 6.66 -18.27
C ASP A 129 -14.85 5.48 -19.16
N GLU A 130 -15.62 4.43 -19.17
CA GLU A 130 -15.35 3.18 -19.92
C GLU A 130 -15.04 3.43 -21.41
N LYS A 131 -15.63 4.47 -22.02
CA LYS A 131 -15.40 4.83 -23.43
C LYS A 131 -13.95 5.26 -23.69
N ASN A 132 -13.28 5.74 -22.66
CA ASN A 132 -11.91 6.27 -22.72
C ASN A 132 -10.87 5.31 -22.13
N LEU A 133 -11.30 4.10 -21.70
CA LEU A 133 -10.43 3.10 -21.10
C LEU A 133 -10.07 1.99 -22.11
N ASP A 134 -8.88 1.44 -22.01
CA ASP A 134 -8.47 0.26 -22.76
C ASP A 134 -9.10 -1.01 -22.16
N MET A 135 -10.38 -1.22 -22.45
CA MET A 135 -11.12 -2.37 -21.94
C MET A 135 -10.54 -3.70 -22.42
N LYS A 136 -10.04 -3.77 -23.67
CA LYS A 136 -9.40 -4.98 -24.20
C LYS A 136 -8.09 -5.31 -23.45
N GLY A 137 -7.35 -4.29 -23.06
CA GLY A 137 -6.16 -4.45 -22.22
C GLY A 137 -6.52 -4.98 -20.82
N LEU A 138 -7.59 -4.49 -20.24
CA LEU A 138 -8.08 -4.94 -18.93
C LEU A 138 -8.56 -6.40 -18.96
N GLU A 139 -9.28 -6.80 -20.00
CA GLU A 139 -9.74 -8.19 -20.18
C GLU A 139 -8.58 -9.21 -20.22
N LYS A 140 -7.41 -8.80 -20.71
CA LYS A 140 -6.20 -9.65 -20.71
C LYS A 140 -5.59 -9.82 -19.30
N ILE A 141 -5.88 -8.90 -18.39
CA ILE A 141 -5.37 -8.95 -17.01
C ILE A 141 -6.28 -9.81 -16.14
N GLY A 142 -7.58 -9.75 -16.35
CA GLY A 142 -8.51 -10.52 -15.55
C GLY A 142 -9.98 -10.30 -15.91
N LYS A 143 -10.85 -11.01 -15.21
CA LYS A 143 -12.30 -10.89 -15.40
C LYS A 143 -12.79 -9.53 -14.91
N ILE A 144 -13.47 -8.80 -15.78
CA ILE A 144 -14.07 -7.51 -15.44
C ILE A 144 -15.45 -7.73 -14.81
N LYS A 145 -15.66 -7.10 -13.66
CA LYS A 145 -16.97 -6.91 -13.06
C LYS A 145 -17.28 -5.41 -13.04
N ARG A 146 -18.35 -5.01 -13.72
CA ARG A 146 -18.89 -3.65 -13.59
C ARG A 146 -19.71 -3.56 -12.32
N VAL A 147 -19.55 -2.47 -11.61
CA VAL A 147 -20.24 -2.20 -10.35
C VAL A 147 -20.98 -0.87 -10.49
N THR A 148 -22.26 -0.88 -10.21
CA THR A 148 -23.11 0.31 -10.30
C THR A 148 -23.04 1.16 -9.02
N THR A 149 -23.43 2.43 -9.11
CA THR A 149 -23.56 3.31 -7.94
C THR A 149 -24.49 2.71 -6.89
N GLN A 150 -25.57 2.07 -7.32
CA GLN A 150 -26.50 1.40 -6.42
C GLN A 150 -25.87 0.21 -5.69
N GLU A 151 -25.04 -0.59 -6.37
CA GLU A 151 -24.32 -1.71 -5.71
C GLU A 151 -23.29 -1.21 -4.70
N ILE A 152 -22.68 -0.03 -4.94
CA ILE A 152 -21.65 0.54 -4.04
C ILE A 152 -22.29 1.20 -2.81
N PHE A 153 -23.33 2.01 -3.01
CA PHE A 153 -23.88 2.89 -1.97
C PHE A 153 -25.23 2.42 -1.41
N GLY A 154 -25.89 1.45 -2.04
CA GLY A 154 -27.16 0.90 -1.57
C GLY A 154 -28.41 1.76 -1.89
N PHE A 155 -28.26 2.80 -2.72
CA PHE A 155 -29.35 3.69 -3.14
C PHE A 155 -29.20 4.13 -4.59
#